data_ce6dfaca5ceecc20c951ae5a1b0b0164
#
_entry.id   ce6dfaca5ceecc20c951ae5a1b0b0164
#
_cell.length_a   1.000
_cell.length_b   1.000
_cell.length_c   1.000
_cell.angle_alpha   90.00
_cell.angle_beta   90.00
_cell.angle_gamma   90.00
#
_symmetry.space_group_name_H-M   'P 1'
#
loop_
_entity.id
_entity.type
_entity.pdbx_description
1 polymer ?
#
loop_
_entity_poly.entity_id
_entity_poly.type
_entity_poly.pdbx_seq_one_letter_code
_entity_poly.pdbx_strand_id
1 'polypeptide(L)'
;VKLVRGAWKLLVAIKDGLVLIAMLLFFGLLFAALSARPGMKAISPGALVLDLNGTIVEQPEEQAPFAMLSGQQAPRQYRARDVLRAIDAARTDDRVKALVLDLDRFGGGYPATLNEVADAIRKFRDTKKPVLAYATAYTDAGYRLAANASEIWVNPLGGTIFMGPGGNQLYYKGLIDKLGVTTHVYRVGKFKSFVEPYTRTDQSPEAREASQALLGSIFGQWKEAIAKARPRAQVAQFLASPDKLIVAAGGNIAEANKAAGIVDTLGDRTAFGARVAAIVGGDTKKAAGFYNRIGFDSWVAAHPLSKTGDAIGVITVAGDIVDGEGGPGSAHGDTIAKLILNGLAKKDLKALVVRVDSPGGSVLASERIRLAILQAKQKGLPIVVSMGGLAASGGYWVSTPGDVIFAEPSTITGSIGIFGIIPTFEKTLAKIGISTDGVKTTPLSGQPDVYAGTTPELDAILQAGIENGYRQFLTRVAQSRHMTVDQVNAIAQGRVWDGGTARQIKLVDRFGGLDDAVAEAAKRAKLDPAKVHAEYLEKEPSAAAQFAAALASRKDDDDASSPSADVFGRIAAERRGLVAQAVGDVSRLARSGSVQARCLECGGIGPSATAESDAKLFDLVLAKLGFGA
;
A
#
# COMPACT_ATOMS: atom_id res chain seq x y z
N VAL A 1 55.72 -41.70 -23.59
CA VAL A 1 54.56 -41.75 -22.64
C VAL A 1 54.80 -40.85 -21.41
N LYS A 2 56.02 -40.82 -20.77
CA LYS A 2 56.29 -39.98 -19.59
C LYS A 2 56.27 -38.46 -19.91
N LEU A 3 56.80 -38.04 -21.07
CA LEU A 3 56.80 -36.63 -21.53
C LEU A 3 55.36 -36.13 -21.80
N VAL A 4 54.49 -36.94 -22.44
CA VAL A 4 53.12 -36.57 -22.73
C VAL A 4 52.30 -36.41 -21.44
N ARG A 5 52.50 -37.31 -20.45
CA ARG A 5 51.87 -37.18 -19.12
C ARG A 5 52.34 -35.94 -18.36
N GLY A 6 53.61 -35.54 -18.50
CA GLY A 6 54.15 -34.31 -17.91
C GLY A 6 53.54 -33.07 -18.52
N ALA A 7 53.47 -33.00 -19.85
CA ALA A 7 52.81 -31.91 -20.56
C ALA A 7 51.31 -31.79 -20.24
N TRP A 8 50.62 -32.91 -20.14
CA TRP A 8 49.21 -32.91 -19.75
C TRP A 8 48.95 -32.39 -18.32
N LYS A 9 49.77 -32.83 -17.35
CA LYS A 9 49.72 -32.30 -15.98
C LYS A 9 50.00 -30.82 -15.90
N LEU A 10 50.96 -30.31 -16.69
CA LEU A 10 51.24 -28.88 -16.77
C LEU A 10 50.07 -28.10 -17.36
N LEU A 11 49.47 -28.58 -18.44
CA LEU A 11 48.29 -27.94 -19.05
C LEU A 11 47.09 -27.90 -18.10
N VAL A 12 46.83 -28.98 -17.34
CA VAL A 12 45.77 -29.01 -16.32
C VAL A 12 46.05 -28.02 -15.19
N ALA A 13 47.31 -27.97 -14.68
CA ALA A 13 47.68 -27.02 -13.64
C ALA A 13 47.57 -25.56 -14.10
N ILE A 14 47.93 -25.24 -15.36
CA ILE A 14 47.75 -23.90 -15.95
C ILE A 14 46.24 -23.58 -16.07
N LYS A 15 45.42 -24.51 -16.56
CA LYS A 15 43.97 -24.33 -16.64
C LYS A 15 43.35 -24.06 -15.27
N ASP A 16 43.71 -24.87 -14.26
CA ASP A 16 43.17 -24.72 -12.90
C ASP A 16 43.63 -23.40 -12.26
N GLY A 17 44.89 -23.00 -12.51
CA GLY A 17 45.41 -21.69 -12.10
C GLY A 17 44.67 -20.52 -12.76
N LEU A 18 44.37 -20.59 -14.06
CA LEU A 18 43.59 -19.57 -14.77
C LEU A 18 42.14 -19.49 -14.28
N VAL A 19 41.50 -20.64 -14.03
CA VAL A 19 40.17 -20.67 -13.45
C VAL A 19 40.12 -20.04 -12.05
N LEU A 20 41.11 -20.35 -11.20
CA LEU A 20 41.23 -19.75 -9.88
C LEU A 20 41.42 -18.23 -9.95
N ILE A 21 42.31 -17.75 -10.84
CA ILE A 21 42.53 -16.32 -11.06
C ILE A 21 41.23 -15.66 -11.58
N ALA A 22 40.54 -16.28 -12.54
CA ALA A 22 39.26 -15.77 -13.05
C ALA A 22 38.18 -15.69 -11.95
N MET A 23 38.09 -16.71 -11.09
CA MET A 23 37.19 -16.70 -9.92
C MET A 23 37.57 -15.60 -8.92
N LEU A 24 38.84 -15.45 -8.59
CA LEU A 24 39.33 -14.39 -7.69
C LEU A 24 39.05 -12.99 -8.25
N LEU A 25 39.28 -12.79 -9.56
CA LEU A 25 38.95 -11.54 -10.24
C LEU A 25 37.44 -11.30 -10.26
N PHE A 26 36.64 -12.32 -10.56
CA PHE A 26 35.20 -12.22 -10.55
C PHE A 26 34.66 -11.85 -9.16
N PHE A 27 35.10 -12.58 -8.12
CA PHE A 27 34.67 -12.29 -6.74
C PHE A 27 35.27 -10.99 -6.22
N GLY A 28 36.48 -10.63 -6.61
CA GLY A 28 37.12 -9.35 -6.30
C GLY A 28 36.38 -8.17 -6.95
N LEU A 29 36.01 -8.28 -8.23
CA LEU A 29 35.19 -7.29 -8.93
C LEU A 29 33.78 -7.22 -8.36
N LEU A 30 33.20 -8.38 -8.06
CA LEU A 30 31.88 -8.46 -7.42
C LEU A 30 31.91 -7.81 -6.02
N PHE A 31 32.94 -8.10 -5.22
CA PHE A 31 33.15 -7.47 -3.91
C PHE A 31 33.41 -5.96 -4.03
N ALA A 32 34.22 -5.53 -4.99
CA ALA A 32 34.44 -4.12 -5.27
C ALA A 32 33.18 -3.42 -5.74
N ALA A 33 32.36 -4.07 -6.59
CA ALA A 33 31.07 -3.56 -7.05
C ALA A 33 30.02 -3.49 -5.93
N LEU A 34 30.01 -4.47 -5.02
CA LEU A 34 29.15 -4.51 -3.83
C LEU A 34 29.61 -3.54 -2.73
N SER A 35 30.92 -3.31 -2.62
CA SER A 35 31.53 -2.40 -1.65
C SER A 35 31.61 -0.95 -2.14
N ALA A 36 31.57 -0.75 -3.45
CA ALA A 36 31.47 0.57 -4.04
C ALA A 36 30.11 1.17 -3.64
N ARG A 37 30.09 1.90 -2.53
CA ARG A 37 29.02 2.88 -2.32
C ARG A 37 29.06 3.78 -3.54
N PRO A 38 27.97 3.92 -4.32
CA PRO A 38 27.95 4.91 -5.39
C PRO A 38 28.34 6.22 -4.73
N GLY A 39 29.48 6.78 -5.13
CA GLY A 39 29.90 8.09 -4.63
C GLY A 39 28.71 9.00 -4.86
N MET A 40 28.18 9.64 -3.79
CA MET A 40 27.08 10.56 -3.92
C MET A 40 27.50 11.60 -4.95
N LYS A 41 26.96 11.52 -6.17
CA LYS A 41 27.14 12.59 -7.16
C LYS A 41 26.72 13.87 -6.47
N ALA A 42 27.59 14.88 -6.50
CA ALA A 42 27.26 16.18 -5.95
C ALA A 42 25.93 16.63 -6.57
N ILE A 43 24.94 16.92 -5.72
CA ILE A 43 23.62 17.35 -6.19
C ILE A 43 23.79 18.74 -6.77
N SER A 44 23.63 18.87 -8.08
CA SER A 44 23.63 20.13 -8.80
C SER A 44 22.28 20.84 -8.64
N PRO A 45 22.24 22.17 -8.64
CA PRO A 45 20.99 22.91 -8.59
C PRO A 45 20.03 22.54 -9.74
N GLY A 46 18.74 22.37 -9.41
CA GLY A 46 17.75 21.97 -10.40
C GLY A 46 16.34 21.85 -9.81
N ALA A 47 15.44 21.20 -10.53
CA ALA A 47 14.13 20.80 -10.05
C ALA A 47 14.22 19.43 -9.36
N LEU A 48 13.70 19.32 -8.13
CA LEU A 48 13.45 18.01 -7.54
C LEU A 48 12.27 17.38 -8.30
N VAL A 49 12.52 16.21 -8.91
CA VAL A 49 11.51 15.51 -9.69
C VAL A 49 10.98 14.34 -8.89
N LEU A 50 9.69 14.39 -8.56
CA LEU A 50 8.93 13.25 -8.07
C LEU A 50 8.28 12.58 -9.29
N ASP A 51 9.02 11.68 -9.92
CA ASP A 51 8.52 10.82 -10.99
C ASP A 51 7.79 9.63 -10.34
N LEU A 52 6.50 9.85 -10.05
CA LEU A 52 5.67 8.88 -9.33
C LEU A 52 5.07 7.86 -10.29
N ASN A 53 5.90 7.00 -10.85
CA ASN A 53 5.51 5.94 -11.79
C ASN A 53 5.07 4.64 -11.08
N GLY A 54 4.18 4.76 -10.12
CA GLY A 54 3.69 3.67 -9.29
C GLY A 54 2.82 4.19 -8.15
N THR A 55 2.81 3.48 -7.04
CA THR A 55 1.93 3.77 -5.90
C THR A 55 2.70 4.31 -4.70
N ILE A 56 2.07 5.17 -3.89
CA ILE A 56 2.60 5.57 -2.58
C ILE A 56 2.00 4.64 -1.52
N VAL A 57 2.88 3.96 -0.77
CA VAL A 57 2.53 2.98 0.27
C VAL A 57 3.30 3.25 1.55
N GLU A 58 2.80 2.77 2.67
CA GLU A 58 3.49 2.91 3.96
C GLU A 58 4.79 2.08 4.00
N GLN A 59 4.73 0.86 3.48
CA GLN A 59 5.87 -0.04 3.40
C GLN A 59 5.89 -0.77 2.04
N PRO A 60 6.87 -0.49 1.17
CA PRO A 60 7.03 -1.19 -0.09
C PRO A 60 7.28 -2.69 0.08
N GLU A 61 6.75 -3.48 -0.85
CA GLU A 61 7.00 -4.92 -0.94
C GLU A 61 8.46 -5.19 -1.32
N GLU A 62 9.03 -6.26 -0.76
CA GLU A 62 10.36 -6.73 -1.17
C GLU A 62 10.25 -7.45 -2.52
N GLN A 63 10.89 -6.90 -3.55
CA GLN A 63 10.89 -7.53 -4.86
C GLN A 63 11.74 -8.80 -4.84
N ALA A 64 11.20 -9.88 -5.41
CA ALA A 64 11.95 -11.13 -5.53
C ALA A 64 13.21 -10.89 -6.42
N PRO A 65 14.40 -11.35 -5.98
CA PRO A 65 15.68 -11.06 -6.67
C PRO A 65 15.71 -11.46 -8.15
N PHE A 66 14.89 -12.43 -8.56
CA PHE A 66 14.81 -12.94 -9.93
C PHE A 66 13.59 -12.42 -10.72
N ALA A 67 12.73 -11.59 -10.15
CA ALA A 67 11.56 -11.03 -10.85
C ALA A 67 11.99 -10.20 -12.07
N MET A 68 13.14 -9.50 -11.98
CA MET A 68 13.72 -8.74 -13.10
C MET A 68 14.16 -9.64 -14.27
N LEU A 69 14.60 -10.88 -14.00
CA LEU A 69 15.02 -11.82 -15.04
C LEU A 69 13.83 -12.49 -15.75
N SER A 70 12.68 -12.56 -15.08
CA SER A 70 11.45 -13.13 -15.66
C SER A 70 10.64 -12.14 -16.50
N GLY A 71 11.09 -10.89 -16.63
CA GLY A 71 10.37 -9.83 -17.33
C GLY A 71 9.10 -9.35 -16.59
N GLN A 72 8.89 -9.79 -15.36
CA GLN A 72 7.78 -9.37 -14.51
C GLN A 72 8.24 -8.17 -13.69
N GLN A 73 7.99 -6.96 -14.18
CA GLN A 73 8.19 -5.75 -13.39
C GLN A 73 6.90 -5.47 -12.60
N ALA A 74 6.94 -5.67 -11.27
CA ALA A 74 5.88 -5.16 -10.42
C ALA A 74 5.87 -3.62 -10.47
N PRO A 75 4.71 -2.96 -10.40
CA PRO A 75 4.62 -1.51 -10.32
C PRO A 75 5.51 -0.99 -9.17
N ARG A 76 6.21 0.11 -9.42
CA ARG A 76 7.07 0.72 -8.41
C ARG A 76 6.24 1.18 -7.21
N GLN A 77 6.74 1.00 -6.02
CA GLN A 77 6.13 1.48 -4.79
C GLN A 77 7.06 2.49 -4.12
N TYR A 78 6.52 3.65 -3.80
CA TYR A 78 7.22 4.73 -3.11
C TYR A 78 6.80 4.72 -1.64
N ARG A 79 7.78 4.70 -0.76
CA ARG A 79 7.51 4.76 0.68
C ARG A 79 7.05 6.15 1.06
N ALA A 80 5.88 6.28 1.69
CA ALA A 80 5.27 7.56 2.05
C ALA A 80 6.22 8.47 2.85
N ARG A 81 6.89 7.94 3.88
CA ARG A 81 7.85 8.72 4.70
C ARG A 81 9.03 9.28 3.89
N ASP A 82 9.47 8.58 2.85
CA ASP A 82 10.58 9.04 2.01
C ASP A 82 10.14 10.15 1.07
N VAL A 83 8.90 10.08 0.55
CA VAL A 83 8.28 11.15 -0.24
C VAL A 83 8.11 12.40 0.60
N LEU A 84 7.55 12.27 1.81
CA LEU A 84 7.35 13.39 2.74
C LEU A 84 8.68 14.05 3.12
N ARG A 85 9.67 13.24 3.51
CA ARG A 85 11.03 13.72 3.84
C ARG A 85 11.71 14.41 2.68
N ALA A 86 11.58 13.87 1.46
CA ALA A 86 12.16 14.48 0.28
C ALA A 86 11.61 15.88 0.01
N ILE A 87 10.28 16.04 0.13
CA ILE A 87 9.62 17.33 -0.06
C ILE A 87 10.03 18.30 1.07
N ASP A 88 10.05 17.82 2.33
CA ASP A 88 10.37 18.67 3.47
C ASP A 88 11.83 19.17 3.43
N ALA A 89 12.80 18.30 3.15
CA ALA A 89 14.19 18.69 2.97
C ALA A 89 14.37 19.70 1.82
N ALA A 90 13.60 19.57 0.75
CA ALA A 90 13.68 20.46 -0.40
C ALA A 90 13.17 21.89 -0.12
N ARG A 91 12.36 22.09 0.92
CA ARG A 91 11.80 23.40 1.27
C ARG A 91 12.88 24.41 1.60
N THR A 92 13.91 24.00 2.30
CA THR A 92 14.98 24.88 2.83
C THR A 92 16.29 24.80 2.04
N ASP A 93 16.42 23.84 1.12
CA ASP A 93 17.66 23.66 0.35
C ASP A 93 17.64 24.52 -0.92
N ASP A 94 18.61 25.43 -1.04
CA ASP A 94 18.72 26.38 -2.16
C ASP A 94 19.08 25.74 -3.49
N ARG A 95 19.55 24.49 -3.48
CA ARG A 95 19.81 23.72 -4.71
C ARG A 95 18.50 23.34 -5.39
N VAL A 96 17.41 23.16 -4.64
CA VAL A 96 16.08 22.89 -5.18
C VAL A 96 15.41 24.20 -5.56
N LYS A 97 15.30 24.47 -6.86
CA LYS A 97 14.69 25.70 -7.41
C LYS A 97 13.20 25.53 -7.70
N ALA A 98 12.75 24.31 -7.95
CA ALA A 98 11.36 23.95 -8.21
C ALA A 98 11.08 22.51 -7.76
N LEU A 99 9.81 22.18 -7.56
CA LEU A 99 9.33 20.82 -7.42
C LEU A 99 8.54 20.43 -8.68
N VAL A 100 8.88 19.30 -9.28
CA VAL A 100 8.17 18.74 -10.43
C VAL A 100 7.47 17.47 -9.99
N LEU A 101 6.16 17.39 -10.24
CA LEU A 101 5.32 16.22 -10.02
C LEU A 101 5.01 15.60 -11.37
N ASP A 102 5.70 14.51 -11.73
CA ASP A 102 5.33 13.69 -12.88
C ASP A 102 4.35 12.62 -12.41
N LEU A 103 3.08 12.79 -12.79
CA LEU A 103 1.97 11.96 -12.35
C LEU A 103 1.39 11.11 -13.49
N ASP A 104 2.10 11.02 -14.61
CA ASP A 104 1.62 10.36 -15.83
C ASP A 104 1.36 8.87 -15.64
N ARG A 105 2.07 8.23 -14.70
CA ARG A 105 1.93 6.80 -14.36
C ARG A 105 1.61 6.58 -12.89
N PHE A 106 1.10 7.62 -12.22
CA PHE A 106 0.78 7.53 -10.80
C PHE A 106 -0.38 6.57 -10.55
N GLY A 107 -0.13 5.53 -9.78
CA GLY A 107 -1.06 4.47 -9.39
C GLY A 107 -1.87 4.74 -8.12
N GLY A 108 -1.68 5.92 -7.50
CA GLY A 108 -2.44 6.31 -6.31
C GLY A 108 -1.81 5.92 -4.98
N GLY A 109 -2.63 5.94 -3.96
CA GLY A 109 -2.33 5.63 -2.56
C GLY A 109 -3.60 5.76 -1.74
N TYR A 110 -3.57 5.41 -0.47
CA TYR A 110 -4.73 5.64 0.40
C TYR A 110 -5.00 7.15 0.58
N PRO A 111 -6.27 7.56 0.68
CA PRO A 111 -6.65 8.99 0.78
C PRO A 111 -5.92 9.76 1.89
N ALA A 112 -5.74 9.16 3.08
CA ALA A 112 -5.01 9.78 4.18
C ALA A 112 -3.54 10.04 3.81
N THR A 113 -2.86 9.05 3.26
CA THR A 113 -1.47 9.18 2.81
C THR A 113 -1.32 10.25 1.72
N LEU A 114 -2.27 10.29 0.76
CA LEU A 114 -2.27 11.32 -0.29
C LEU A 114 -2.54 12.72 0.27
N ASN A 115 -3.32 12.85 1.34
CA ASN A 115 -3.53 14.10 2.03
C ASN A 115 -2.26 14.60 2.72
N GLU A 116 -1.52 13.72 3.41
CA GLU A 116 -0.22 14.06 4.00
C GLU A 116 0.76 14.56 2.93
N VAL A 117 0.86 13.87 1.79
CA VAL A 117 1.74 14.28 0.67
C VAL A 117 1.28 15.60 0.04
N ALA A 118 -0.02 15.77 -0.17
CA ALA A 118 -0.59 17.01 -0.70
C ALA A 118 -0.32 18.21 0.21
N ASP A 119 -0.39 18.02 1.53
CA ASP A 119 -0.04 19.04 2.51
C ASP A 119 1.46 19.39 2.50
N ALA A 120 2.34 18.39 2.31
CA ALA A 120 3.78 18.61 2.14
C ALA A 120 4.06 19.43 0.86
N ILE A 121 3.40 19.11 -0.27
CA ILE A 121 3.49 19.87 -1.52
C ILE A 121 3.02 21.31 -1.30
N ARG A 122 1.91 21.53 -0.63
CA ARG A 122 1.40 22.87 -0.29
C ARG A 122 2.41 23.64 0.55
N LYS A 123 2.96 23.04 1.62
CA LYS A 123 4.00 23.64 2.46
C LYS A 123 5.26 24.01 1.66
N PHE A 124 5.64 23.19 0.68
CA PHE A 124 6.73 23.52 -0.24
C PHE A 124 6.38 24.75 -1.10
N ARG A 125 5.20 24.78 -1.72
CA ARG A 125 4.73 25.93 -2.53
C ARG A 125 4.68 27.23 -1.71
N ASP A 126 4.35 27.15 -0.42
CA ASP A 126 4.29 28.30 0.48
C ASP A 126 5.68 28.96 0.68
N THR A 127 6.78 28.26 0.40
CA THR A 127 8.15 28.85 0.36
C THR A 127 8.40 29.75 -0.85
N LYS A 128 7.43 29.90 -1.76
CA LYS A 128 7.48 30.62 -3.04
C LYS A 128 8.32 29.94 -4.12
N LYS A 129 8.85 28.74 -3.87
CA LYS A 129 9.43 27.91 -4.92
C LYS A 129 8.29 27.31 -5.76
N PRO A 130 8.36 27.34 -7.09
CA PRO A 130 7.28 26.84 -7.94
C PRO A 130 7.14 25.32 -7.84
N VAL A 131 5.90 24.86 -7.93
CA VAL A 131 5.54 23.45 -8.06
C VAL A 131 4.84 23.28 -9.40
N LEU A 132 5.35 22.41 -10.26
CA LEU A 132 4.77 22.13 -11.56
C LEU A 132 4.32 20.67 -11.61
N ALA A 133 3.09 20.43 -12.01
CA ALA A 133 2.54 19.08 -12.17
C ALA A 133 2.26 18.79 -13.65
N TYR A 134 2.56 17.57 -14.09
CA TYR A 134 2.28 17.08 -15.43
C TYR A 134 1.65 15.68 -15.40
N ALA A 135 0.66 15.50 -16.25
CA ALA A 135 0.18 14.19 -16.68
C ALA A 135 -0.46 14.27 -18.08
N THR A 136 -0.50 13.16 -18.79
CA THR A 136 -1.35 12.99 -19.97
C THR A 136 -2.81 12.87 -19.52
N ALA A 137 -3.07 12.06 -18.48
CA ALA A 137 -4.38 11.93 -17.86
C ALA A 137 -4.25 11.84 -16.35
N TYR A 138 -4.94 12.71 -15.63
CA TYR A 138 -4.99 12.65 -14.16
C TYR A 138 -6.08 11.71 -13.69
N THR A 139 -5.75 10.83 -12.74
CA THR A 139 -6.71 10.14 -11.88
C THR A 139 -7.17 11.05 -10.75
N ASP A 140 -8.23 10.70 -10.01
CA ASP A 140 -8.67 11.43 -8.81
C ASP A 140 -7.55 11.54 -7.77
N ALA A 141 -6.79 10.46 -7.59
CA ALA A 141 -5.62 10.39 -6.71
C ALA A 141 -4.48 11.30 -7.19
N GLY A 142 -4.16 11.26 -8.51
CA GLY A 142 -3.14 12.12 -9.11
C GLY A 142 -3.54 13.60 -9.03
N TYR A 143 -4.80 13.92 -9.31
CA TYR A 143 -5.29 15.28 -9.22
C TYR A 143 -5.31 15.81 -7.78
N ARG A 144 -5.51 14.94 -6.78
CA ARG A 144 -5.39 15.34 -5.36
C ARG A 144 -4.03 15.92 -5.03
N LEU A 145 -2.95 15.41 -5.63
CA LEU A 145 -1.60 15.96 -5.48
C LEU A 145 -1.41 17.20 -6.36
N ALA A 146 -1.75 17.10 -7.64
CA ALA A 146 -1.58 18.15 -8.65
C ALA A 146 -2.31 19.44 -8.26
N ALA A 147 -3.48 19.37 -7.63
CA ALA A 147 -4.25 20.53 -7.20
C ALA A 147 -3.47 21.48 -6.28
N ASN A 148 -2.42 21.00 -5.61
CA ASN A 148 -1.54 21.81 -4.75
C ASN A 148 -0.35 22.43 -5.50
N ALA A 149 -0.20 22.16 -6.80
CA ALA A 149 0.84 22.77 -7.64
C ALA A 149 0.55 24.25 -7.93
N SER A 150 1.61 24.97 -8.32
CA SER A 150 1.52 26.34 -8.82
C SER A 150 0.98 26.36 -10.26
N GLU A 151 1.39 25.35 -11.06
CA GLU A 151 0.99 25.18 -12.44
C GLU A 151 0.62 23.71 -12.69
N ILE A 152 -0.57 23.46 -13.22
CA ILE A 152 -1.04 22.12 -13.61
C ILE A 152 -1.09 22.06 -15.12
N TRP A 153 -0.27 21.18 -15.68
CA TRP A 153 -0.16 20.94 -17.11
C TRP A 153 -0.82 19.61 -17.48
N VAL A 154 -1.49 19.57 -18.61
CA VAL A 154 -2.05 18.34 -19.19
C VAL A 154 -1.78 18.28 -20.69
N ASN A 155 -1.57 17.07 -21.19
CA ASN A 155 -1.42 16.83 -22.64
C ASN A 155 -2.71 17.26 -23.37
N PRO A 156 -2.63 17.96 -24.53
CA PRO A 156 -3.81 18.38 -25.31
C PRO A 156 -4.74 17.26 -25.74
N LEU A 157 -4.22 16.01 -25.84
CA LEU A 157 -5.00 14.80 -26.15
C LEU A 157 -5.42 14.01 -24.89
N GLY A 158 -5.19 14.59 -23.70
CA GLY A 158 -5.47 13.96 -22.42
C GLY A 158 -6.59 14.67 -21.64
N GLY A 159 -6.38 14.80 -20.33
CA GLY A 159 -7.33 15.47 -19.43
C GLY A 159 -7.61 14.70 -18.17
N THR A 160 -8.73 15.04 -17.52
CA THR A 160 -9.27 14.25 -16.40
C THR A 160 -10.78 14.19 -16.47
N ILE A 161 -11.31 13.02 -16.13
CA ILE A 161 -12.71 12.80 -15.81
C ILE A 161 -12.70 12.24 -14.41
N PHE A 162 -13.22 13.01 -13.44
CA PHE A 162 -13.27 12.55 -12.05
C PHE A 162 -14.31 11.46 -11.90
N MET A 163 -13.88 10.27 -11.52
CA MET A 163 -14.74 9.10 -11.39
C MET A 163 -15.36 8.96 -10.00
N GLY A 164 -14.73 9.55 -8.98
CA GLY A 164 -15.08 9.32 -7.59
C GLY A 164 -14.78 7.89 -7.10
N PRO A 165 -14.73 7.66 -5.79
CA PRO A 165 -14.56 6.32 -5.24
C PRO A 165 -15.84 5.51 -5.38
N GLY A 166 -15.73 4.23 -5.71
CA GLY A 166 -16.86 3.30 -5.86
C GLY A 166 -16.81 2.51 -7.15
N GLY A 167 -17.83 1.73 -7.39
CA GLY A 167 -17.95 0.88 -8.55
C GLY A 167 -18.56 -0.48 -8.22
N ASN A 168 -18.57 -1.38 -9.20
CA ASN A 168 -19.09 -2.72 -9.04
C ASN A 168 -18.04 -3.63 -8.40
N GLN A 169 -18.49 -4.46 -7.46
CA GLN A 169 -17.73 -5.55 -6.88
C GLN A 169 -18.16 -6.88 -7.49
N LEU A 170 -17.22 -7.83 -7.60
CA LEU A 170 -17.52 -9.17 -8.09
C LEU A 170 -18.08 -10.05 -6.98
N TYR A 171 -19.09 -10.86 -7.32
CA TYR A 171 -19.70 -11.86 -6.46
C TYR A 171 -19.55 -13.23 -7.12
N TYR A 172 -18.96 -14.17 -6.39
CA TYR A 172 -18.55 -15.48 -6.93
C TYR A 172 -19.53 -16.59 -6.63
N LYS A 173 -20.61 -16.34 -5.87
CA LYS A 173 -21.57 -17.36 -5.45
C LYS A 173 -22.08 -18.21 -6.61
N GLY A 174 -22.46 -17.59 -7.73
CA GLY A 174 -22.95 -18.32 -8.90
C GLY A 174 -21.89 -19.24 -9.54
N LEU A 175 -20.63 -18.83 -9.55
CA LEU A 175 -19.49 -19.65 -10.01
C LEU A 175 -19.23 -20.80 -9.05
N ILE A 176 -19.19 -20.50 -7.75
CA ILE A 176 -18.98 -21.46 -6.66
C ILE A 176 -20.04 -22.57 -6.73
N ASP A 177 -21.32 -22.22 -6.92
CA ASP A 177 -22.41 -23.18 -7.08
C ASP A 177 -22.26 -24.04 -8.34
N LYS A 178 -21.89 -23.43 -9.49
CA LYS A 178 -21.62 -24.17 -10.73
C LYS A 178 -20.48 -25.17 -10.57
N LEU A 179 -19.45 -24.83 -9.82
CA LEU A 179 -18.33 -25.72 -9.53
C LEU A 179 -18.70 -26.82 -8.51
N GLY A 180 -19.79 -26.66 -7.77
CA GLY A 180 -20.19 -27.58 -6.72
C GLY A 180 -19.40 -27.40 -5.43
N VAL A 181 -18.80 -26.22 -5.23
CA VAL A 181 -18.11 -25.90 -3.97
C VAL A 181 -19.14 -25.44 -2.94
N THR A 182 -19.09 -25.99 -1.73
CA THR A 182 -19.89 -25.54 -0.60
C THR A 182 -19.04 -24.60 0.26
N THR A 183 -19.57 -23.44 0.64
CA THR A 183 -18.86 -22.49 1.53
C THR A 183 -19.53 -22.50 2.91
N HIS A 184 -18.80 -22.99 3.92
CA HIS A 184 -19.22 -22.91 5.32
C HIS A 184 -18.72 -21.61 5.92
N VAL A 185 -19.64 -20.76 6.36
CA VAL A 185 -19.33 -19.42 6.88
C VAL A 185 -19.76 -19.31 8.33
N TYR A 186 -18.81 -18.95 9.17
CA TYR A 186 -18.97 -18.67 10.59
C TYR A 186 -18.65 -17.20 10.81
N ARG A 187 -19.62 -16.38 11.22
CA ARG A 187 -19.40 -14.93 11.40
C ARG A 187 -20.22 -14.34 12.52
N VAL A 188 -19.74 -13.19 13.06
CA VAL A 188 -20.50 -12.32 13.95
C VAL A 188 -20.40 -10.89 13.44
N GLY A 189 -21.55 -10.18 13.48
CA GLY A 189 -21.67 -8.80 13.06
C GLY A 189 -22.36 -8.64 11.71
N LYS A 190 -23.44 -7.85 11.71
CA LYS A 190 -24.30 -7.65 10.54
C LYS A 190 -23.61 -6.90 9.39
N PHE A 191 -22.57 -6.09 9.70
CA PHE A 191 -21.75 -5.35 8.74
C PHE A 191 -20.48 -6.09 8.34
N LYS A 192 -20.22 -7.33 8.82
CA LYS A 192 -19.04 -8.10 8.42
C LYS A 192 -19.25 -8.74 7.05
N SER A 193 -19.11 -7.94 6.02
CA SER A 193 -19.45 -8.21 4.62
C SER A 193 -18.39 -9.01 3.85
N PHE A 194 -17.20 -9.23 4.43
CA PHE A 194 -16.08 -9.91 3.72
C PHE A 194 -16.46 -11.25 3.08
N VAL A 195 -17.42 -11.97 3.67
CA VAL A 195 -17.87 -13.27 3.17
C VAL A 195 -18.97 -13.19 2.10
N GLU A 196 -19.56 -12.00 1.89
CA GLU A 196 -20.69 -11.84 0.96
C GLU A 196 -20.36 -12.19 -0.50
N PRO A 197 -19.19 -11.86 -1.06
CA PRO A 197 -18.83 -12.26 -2.41
C PRO A 197 -18.90 -13.78 -2.67
N TYR A 198 -18.77 -14.57 -1.62
CA TYR A 198 -18.77 -16.05 -1.69
C TYR A 198 -20.12 -16.69 -1.34
N THR A 199 -21.03 -15.92 -0.72
CA THR A 199 -22.31 -16.42 -0.19
C THR A 199 -23.53 -15.78 -0.81
N ARG A 200 -23.37 -14.67 -1.54
CA ARG A 200 -24.43 -13.88 -2.16
C ARG A 200 -24.08 -13.52 -3.61
N THR A 201 -25.07 -13.07 -4.35
CA THR A 201 -24.91 -12.53 -5.71
C THR A 201 -24.97 -11.01 -5.77
N ASP A 202 -25.17 -10.35 -4.62
CA ASP A 202 -25.33 -8.91 -4.46
C ASP A 202 -24.85 -8.46 -3.09
N GLN A 203 -24.74 -7.16 -2.90
CA GLN A 203 -24.41 -6.53 -1.62
C GLN A 203 -25.63 -6.51 -0.68
N SER A 204 -25.44 -6.89 0.58
CA SER A 204 -26.49 -6.75 1.58
C SER A 204 -26.87 -5.28 1.83
N PRO A 205 -28.07 -4.99 2.34
CA PRO A 205 -28.45 -3.63 2.74
C PRO A 205 -27.45 -2.99 3.71
N GLU A 206 -26.98 -3.75 4.70
CA GLU A 206 -26.01 -3.30 5.71
C GLU A 206 -24.65 -3.00 5.09
N ALA A 207 -24.14 -3.87 4.23
CA ALA A 207 -22.88 -3.64 3.53
C ALA A 207 -22.98 -2.41 2.60
N ARG A 208 -24.12 -2.25 1.91
CA ARG A 208 -24.38 -1.08 1.07
C ARG A 208 -24.42 0.21 1.88
N GLU A 209 -25.12 0.21 3.03
CA GLU A 209 -25.16 1.35 3.95
C GLU A 209 -23.75 1.76 4.40
N ALA A 210 -22.95 0.79 4.86
CA ALA A 210 -21.59 1.05 5.32
C ALA A 210 -20.70 1.58 4.20
N SER A 211 -20.77 0.99 3.00
CA SER A 211 -20.01 1.43 1.82
C SER A 211 -20.40 2.83 1.37
N GLN A 212 -21.71 3.14 1.31
CA GLN A 212 -22.18 4.47 0.92
C GLN A 212 -21.73 5.55 1.91
N ALA A 213 -21.79 5.26 3.22
CA ALA A 213 -21.32 6.18 4.25
C ALA A 213 -19.82 6.44 4.13
N LEU A 214 -19.00 5.39 4.01
CA LEU A 214 -17.55 5.49 3.89
C LEU A 214 -17.14 6.23 2.61
N LEU A 215 -17.62 5.79 1.45
CA LEU A 215 -17.26 6.35 0.15
C LEU A 215 -17.74 7.80 0.01
N GLY A 216 -18.95 8.08 0.52
CA GLY A 216 -19.53 9.43 0.57
C GLY A 216 -18.70 10.39 1.41
N SER A 217 -18.22 9.95 2.59
CA SER A 217 -17.35 10.74 3.46
C SER A 217 -15.99 11.02 2.80
N ILE A 218 -15.33 9.99 2.28
CA ILE A 218 -14.02 10.13 1.61
C ILE A 218 -14.11 11.04 0.39
N PHE A 219 -15.15 10.90 -0.43
CA PHE A 219 -15.35 11.77 -1.59
C PHE A 219 -15.70 13.19 -1.19
N GLY A 220 -16.48 13.38 -0.11
CA GLY A 220 -16.73 14.70 0.48
C GLY A 220 -15.43 15.40 0.86
N GLN A 221 -14.56 14.72 1.59
CA GLN A 221 -13.25 15.23 1.99
C GLN A 221 -12.34 15.53 0.79
N TRP A 222 -12.37 14.68 -0.25
CA TRP A 222 -11.63 14.95 -1.50
C TRP A 222 -12.13 16.24 -2.17
N LYS A 223 -13.45 16.42 -2.31
CA LYS A 223 -14.04 17.64 -2.89
C LYS A 223 -13.64 18.90 -2.11
N GLU A 224 -13.74 18.86 -0.79
CA GLU A 224 -13.35 19.97 0.08
C GLU A 224 -11.85 20.31 -0.06
N ALA A 225 -11.00 19.29 -0.09
CA ALA A 225 -9.56 19.46 -0.25
C ALA A 225 -9.20 20.08 -1.60
N ILE A 226 -9.86 19.67 -2.69
CA ILE A 226 -9.66 20.27 -4.02
C ILE A 226 -10.19 21.70 -4.05
N ALA A 227 -11.38 21.98 -3.52
CA ALA A 227 -11.94 23.33 -3.47
C ALA A 227 -11.03 24.30 -2.69
N LYS A 228 -10.41 23.83 -1.59
CA LYS A 228 -9.44 24.61 -0.82
C LYS A 228 -8.15 24.87 -1.60
N ALA A 229 -7.64 23.88 -2.32
CA ALA A 229 -6.40 23.98 -3.08
C ALA A 229 -6.56 24.81 -4.37
N ARG A 230 -7.75 24.73 -5.02
CA ARG A 230 -8.09 25.36 -6.30
C ARG A 230 -9.43 26.11 -6.21
N PRO A 231 -9.52 27.21 -5.46
CA PRO A 231 -10.79 27.89 -5.18
C PRO A 231 -11.47 28.51 -6.42
N ARG A 232 -10.73 28.68 -7.52
CA ARG A 232 -11.26 29.22 -8.79
C ARG A 232 -11.69 28.12 -9.76
N ALA A 233 -11.33 26.86 -9.52
CA ALA A 233 -11.69 25.75 -10.39
C ALA A 233 -13.15 25.34 -10.19
N GLN A 234 -13.86 25.15 -11.29
CA GLN A 234 -15.28 24.79 -11.30
C GLN A 234 -15.48 23.26 -11.14
N VAL A 235 -14.78 22.65 -10.18
CA VAL A 235 -14.77 21.20 -9.99
C VAL A 235 -16.15 20.67 -9.67
N ALA A 236 -16.93 21.35 -8.82
CA ALA A 236 -18.28 20.93 -8.47
C ALA A 236 -19.20 20.90 -9.70
N GLN A 237 -19.12 21.92 -10.58
CA GLN A 237 -19.88 21.97 -11.82
C GLN A 237 -19.43 20.86 -12.79
N PHE A 238 -18.12 20.63 -12.90
CA PHE A 238 -17.58 19.58 -13.75
C PHE A 238 -18.02 18.18 -13.29
N LEU A 239 -18.04 17.92 -11.98
CA LEU A 239 -18.55 16.68 -11.40
C LEU A 239 -20.05 16.46 -11.62
N ALA A 240 -20.82 17.54 -11.64
CA ALA A 240 -22.28 17.46 -11.81
C ALA A 240 -22.71 17.15 -13.26
N SER A 241 -21.92 17.58 -14.27
CA SER A 241 -22.29 17.46 -15.69
C SER A 241 -21.07 17.36 -16.59
N PRO A 242 -20.19 16.35 -16.39
CA PRO A 242 -18.96 16.22 -17.18
C PRO A 242 -19.24 16.02 -18.67
N ASP A 243 -20.29 15.25 -19.02
CA ASP A 243 -20.77 15.01 -20.37
C ASP A 243 -21.08 16.30 -21.11
N LYS A 244 -21.87 17.19 -20.50
CA LYS A 244 -22.25 18.47 -21.12
C LYS A 244 -21.06 19.38 -21.36
N LEU A 245 -20.16 19.48 -20.40
CA LEU A 245 -18.98 20.35 -20.51
C LEU A 245 -17.98 19.83 -21.55
N ILE A 246 -17.77 18.52 -21.62
CA ILE A 246 -16.89 17.91 -22.60
C ILE A 246 -17.48 18.01 -24.02
N VAL A 247 -18.79 17.75 -24.18
CA VAL A 247 -19.47 17.91 -25.47
C VAL A 247 -19.45 19.37 -25.92
N ALA A 248 -19.68 20.34 -25.03
CA ALA A 248 -19.58 21.76 -25.35
C ALA A 248 -18.17 22.20 -25.78
N ALA A 249 -17.13 21.51 -25.33
CA ALA A 249 -15.74 21.69 -25.76
C ALA A 249 -15.39 20.87 -27.04
N GLY A 250 -16.39 20.45 -27.81
CA GLY A 250 -16.21 19.66 -29.04
C GLY A 250 -15.65 18.25 -28.80
N GLY A 251 -15.84 17.69 -27.59
CA GLY A 251 -15.34 16.39 -27.20
C GLY A 251 -13.89 16.42 -26.65
N ASN A 252 -13.24 17.58 -26.61
CA ASN A 252 -11.88 17.71 -26.07
C ASN A 252 -11.91 17.86 -24.55
N ILE A 253 -11.50 16.80 -23.83
CA ILE A 253 -11.49 16.74 -22.38
C ILE A 253 -10.50 17.77 -21.79
N ALA A 254 -9.32 17.91 -22.39
CA ALA A 254 -8.29 18.83 -21.91
C ALA A 254 -8.75 20.30 -22.00
N GLU A 255 -9.40 20.69 -23.11
CA GLU A 255 -9.99 22.03 -23.26
C GLU A 255 -11.13 22.27 -22.27
N ALA A 256 -12.00 21.28 -22.05
CA ALA A 256 -13.05 21.37 -21.05
C ALA A 256 -12.48 21.56 -19.64
N ASN A 257 -11.41 20.84 -19.30
CA ASN A 257 -10.72 20.98 -18.02
C ASN A 257 -10.07 22.36 -17.86
N LYS A 258 -9.45 22.90 -18.91
CA LYS A 258 -8.86 24.24 -18.92
C LYS A 258 -9.92 25.32 -18.76
N ALA A 259 -11.01 25.22 -19.50
CA ALA A 259 -12.13 26.15 -19.38
C ALA A 259 -12.77 26.15 -17.98
N ALA A 260 -12.81 24.99 -17.32
CA ALA A 260 -13.27 24.86 -15.93
C ALA A 260 -12.22 25.26 -14.88
N GLY A 261 -11.01 25.67 -15.29
CA GLY A 261 -9.91 26.02 -14.38
C GLY A 261 -9.34 24.84 -13.57
N ILE A 262 -9.63 23.60 -14.00
CA ILE A 262 -9.11 22.37 -13.42
C ILE A 262 -7.62 22.23 -13.73
N VAL A 263 -7.21 22.57 -14.97
CA VAL A 263 -5.81 22.65 -15.38
C VAL A 263 -5.47 24.06 -15.85
N ASP A 264 -4.19 24.45 -15.77
CA ASP A 264 -3.75 25.81 -16.13
C ASP A 264 -3.26 25.87 -17.59
N THR A 265 -2.57 24.83 -18.05
CA THR A 265 -1.89 24.86 -19.35
C THR A 265 -2.04 23.52 -20.08
N LEU A 266 -2.30 23.61 -21.38
CA LEU A 266 -2.24 22.48 -22.30
C LEU A 266 -0.88 22.46 -22.99
N GLY A 267 -0.17 21.34 -22.91
CA GLY A 267 1.13 21.18 -23.56
C GLY A 267 1.63 19.74 -23.45
N ASP A 268 2.47 19.36 -24.39
CA ASP A 268 3.15 18.07 -24.36
C ASP A 268 4.34 18.07 -23.37
N ARG A 269 5.01 16.93 -23.21
CA ARG A 269 6.18 16.80 -22.34
C ARG A 269 7.33 17.73 -22.74
N THR A 270 7.50 18.04 -24.02
CA THR A 270 8.55 18.91 -24.51
C THR A 270 8.28 20.36 -24.09
N ALA A 271 7.05 20.82 -24.26
CA ALA A 271 6.63 22.16 -23.84
C ALA A 271 6.68 22.31 -22.31
N PHE A 272 6.23 21.30 -21.58
CA PHE A 272 6.34 21.26 -20.12
C PHE A 272 7.81 21.32 -19.67
N GLY A 273 8.68 20.50 -20.28
CA GLY A 273 10.11 20.49 -19.97
C GLY A 273 10.78 21.85 -20.27
N ALA A 274 10.42 22.51 -21.37
CA ALA A 274 10.89 23.86 -21.69
C ALA A 274 10.45 24.88 -20.62
N ARG A 275 9.21 24.77 -20.11
CA ARG A 275 8.73 25.60 -19.00
C ARG A 275 9.54 25.38 -17.73
N VAL A 276 9.85 24.14 -17.37
CA VAL A 276 10.70 23.83 -16.20
C VAL A 276 12.11 24.35 -16.43
N ALA A 277 12.69 24.17 -17.63
CA ALA A 277 14.02 24.67 -17.99
C ALA A 277 14.13 26.19 -17.86
N ALA A 278 13.07 26.93 -18.16
CA ALA A 278 13.02 28.39 -17.97
C ALA A 278 13.16 28.81 -16.48
N ILE A 279 12.87 27.89 -15.54
CA ILE A 279 12.98 28.15 -14.10
C ILE A 279 14.34 27.68 -13.56
N VAL A 280 14.76 26.47 -13.92
CA VAL A 280 15.91 25.80 -13.30
C VAL A 280 17.14 25.70 -14.20
N GLY A 281 17.03 26.18 -15.43
CA GLY A 281 18.04 26.00 -16.47
C GLY A 281 17.93 24.64 -17.17
N GLY A 282 18.56 24.54 -18.33
CA GLY A 282 18.61 23.35 -19.17
C GLY A 282 19.97 23.21 -19.84
N ASP A 283 20.20 22.07 -20.49
CA ASP A 283 21.39 21.82 -21.30
C ASP A 283 20.99 21.86 -22.78
N THR A 284 21.47 22.86 -23.50
CA THR A 284 21.16 23.05 -24.94
C THR A 284 21.77 21.97 -25.84
N LYS A 285 22.67 21.13 -25.32
CA LYS A 285 23.24 19.98 -26.02
C LYS A 285 22.38 18.72 -25.92
N LYS A 286 21.35 18.75 -25.08
CA LYS A 286 20.39 17.65 -24.89
C LYS A 286 19.12 17.88 -25.72
N ALA A 287 18.25 16.87 -25.72
CA ALA A 287 16.98 16.93 -26.42
C ALA A 287 16.10 18.12 -25.98
N ALA A 288 15.25 18.61 -26.87
CA ALA A 288 14.29 19.66 -26.53
C ALA A 288 13.41 19.25 -25.33
N GLY A 289 13.19 20.19 -24.42
CA GLY A 289 12.45 19.91 -23.18
C GLY A 289 13.30 19.34 -22.03
N PHE A 290 14.62 19.19 -22.23
CA PHE A 290 15.50 18.80 -21.15
C PHE A 290 15.72 19.97 -20.16
N TYR A 291 15.69 19.66 -18.87
CA TYR A 291 15.94 20.60 -17.78
C TYR A 291 16.85 20.01 -16.70
N ASN A 292 17.48 20.86 -15.89
CA ASN A 292 18.30 20.44 -14.78
C ASN A 292 17.44 19.79 -13.71
N ARG A 293 17.64 18.48 -13.48
CA ARG A 293 16.84 17.67 -12.58
C ARG A 293 17.65 17.11 -11.41
N ILE A 294 17.00 17.01 -10.26
CA ILE A 294 17.46 16.28 -9.09
C ILE A 294 16.55 15.05 -8.97
N GLY A 295 17.11 13.86 -9.14
CA GLY A 295 16.34 12.61 -9.05
C GLY A 295 15.93 12.30 -7.61
N PHE A 296 14.71 11.78 -7.44
CA PHE A 296 14.13 11.45 -6.13
C PHE A 296 15.02 10.53 -5.31
N ASP A 297 15.49 9.41 -5.87
CA ASP A 297 16.28 8.42 -5.12
C ASP A 297 17.63 8.96 -4.65
N SER A 298 18.30 9.72 -5.53
CA SER A 298 19.57 10.40 -5.18
C SER A 298 19.34 11.45 -4.09
N TRP A 299 18.20 12.16 -4.13
CA TRP A 299 17.84 13.16 -3.13
C TRP A 299 17.56 12.52 -1.76
N VAL A 300 16.76 11.45 -1.73
CA VAL A 300 16.45 10.69 -0.51
C VAL A 300 17.72 10.09 0.11
N ALA A 301 18.61 9.54 -0.71
CA ALA A 301 19.88 8.97 -0.24
C ALA A 301 20.81 10.03 0.39
N ALA A 302 20.79 11.27 -0.15
CA ALA A 302 21.58 12.38 0.38
C ALA A 302 20.98 12.99 1.67
N HIS A 303 19.74 12.70 1.99
CA HIS A 303 19.03 13.20 3.18
C HIS A 303 18.58 12.02 4.06
N PRO A 304 19.49 11.29 4.71
CA PRO A 304 19.15 10.16 5.57
C PRO A 304 18.30 10.62 6.77
N LEU A 305 17.60 9.67 7.40
CA LEU A 305 16.89 9.93 8.64
C LEU A 305 17.85 10.39 9.74
N SER A 306 17.42 11.36 10.54
CA SER A 306 18.16 11.80 11.72
C SER A 306 18.34 10.65 12.70
N LYS A 307 19.48 10.60 13.36
CA LYS A 307 19.80 9.70 14.48
C LYS A 307 20.21 10.48 15.73
N THR A 308 19.93 11.79 15.75
CA THR A 308 20.32 12.68 16.84
C THR A 308 19.23 12.74 17.89
N GLY A 309 19.60 12.73 19.17
CA GLY A 309 18.69 12.80 20.29
C GLY A 309 18.17 11.44 20.76
N ASP A 310 17.14 11.45 21.61
CA ASP A 310 16.54 10.25 22.16
C ASP A 310 15.75 9.45 21.12
N ALA A 311 15.81 8.12 21.19
CA ALA A 311 15.17 7.25 20.21
C ALA A 311 13.70 6.96 20.58
N ILE A 312 12.79 7.32 19.66
CA ILE A 312 11.39 6.86 19.68
C ILE A 312 11.28 5.70 18.69
N GLY A 313 11.03 4.50 19.19
CA GLY A 313 10.85 3.33 18.35
C GLY A 313 9.61 3.47 17.46
N VAL A 314 9.73 3.16 16.18
CA VAL A 314 8.60 3.10 15.24
C VAL A 314 8.53 1.71 14.64
N ILE A 315 7.45 0.99 14.90
CA ILE A 315 7.14 -0.29 14.25
C ILE A 315 6.01 -0.09 13.24
N THR A 316 6.20 -0.60 12.03
CA THR A 316 5.19 -0.53 10.97
C THR A 316 4.46 -1.87 10.84
N VAL A 317 3.12 -1.83 10.86
CA VAL A 317 2.21 -2.95 10.60
C VAL A 317 1.47 -2.63 9.31
N ALA A 318 2.04 -3.03 8.16
CA ALA A 318 1.50 -2.69 6.84
C ALA A 318 1.14 -3.94 6.03
N GLY A 319 0.03 -3.86 5.29
CA GLY A 319 -0.51 -4.95 4.48
C GLY A 319 -1.31 -5.97 5.30
N ASP A 320 -1.61 -7.11 4.67
CA ASP A 320 -2.38 -8.19 5.28
C ASP A 320 -1.64 -8.78 6.50
N ILE A 321 -2.32 -8.91 7.63
CA ILE A 321 -1.75 -9.55 8.82
C ILE A 321 -1.83 -11.07 8.64
N VAL A 322 -0.67 -11.72 8.60
CA VAL A 322 -0.56 -13.16 8.32
C VAL A 322 0.31 -13.86 9.39
N ASP A 323 0.08 -15.16 9.56
CA ASP A 323 0.85 -15.97 10.49
C ASP A 323 2.28 -16.23 9.97
N GLY A 324 3.21 -16.51 10.88
CA GLY A 324 4.59 -16.87 10.56
C GLY A 324 5.52 -15.70 10.33
N GLU A 325 6.67 -16.00 9.68
CA GLU A 325 7.72 -15.05 9.35
C GLU A 325 7.75 -14.74 7.86
N GLY A 326 8.12 -13.49 7.51
CA GLY A 326 8.26 -13.07 6.11
C GLY A 326 8.87 -11.67 5.97
N GLY A 327 8.93 -11.21 4.72
CA GLY A 327 9.39 -9.87 4.33
C GLY A 327 8.27 -8.85 4.29
N PRO A 328 8.60 -7.59 3.92
CA PRO A 328 7.62 -6.55 3.63
C PRO A 328 6.63 -6.93 2.52
N GLY A 329 5.45 -6.29 2.52
CA GLY A 329 4.32 -6.60 1.63
C GLY A 329 3.15 -7.23 2.37
N SER A 330 3.44 -7.94 3.48
CA SER A 330 2.46 -8.41 4.45
C SER A 330 2.98 -8.22 5.88
N ALA A 331 2.07 -8.03 6.83
CA ALA A 331 2.39 -7.90 8.24
C ALA A 331 2.50 -9.29 8.88
N HIS A 332 3.66 -9.91 8.77
CA HIS A 332 3.93 -11.21 9.36
C HIS A 332 4.04 -11.12 10.89
N GLY A 333 3.12 -11.79 11.62
CA GLY A 333 2.98 -11.68 13.06
C GLY A 333 4.26 -11.99 13.84
N ASP A 334 4.97 -13.05 13.45
CA ASP A 334 6.23 -13.45 14.10
C ASP A 334 7.36 -12.47 13.81
N THR A 335 7.48 -11.99 12.57
CA THR A 335 8.51 -11.00 12.19
C THR A 335 8.31 -9.71 12.97
N ILE A 336 7.09 -9.15 12.98
CA ILE A 336 6.79 -7.88 13.66
C ILE A 336 7.00 -8.01 15.17
N ALA A 337 6.52 -9.09 15.78
CA ALA A 337 6.74 -9.34 17.19
C ALA A 337 8.24 -9.43 17.54
N LYS A 338 9.03 -10.15 16.74
CA LYS A 338 10.49 -10.23 16.91
C LYS A 338 11.19 -8.87 16.77
N LEU A 339 10.76 -8.04 15.80
CA LEU A 339 11.32 -6.69 15.61
C LEU A 339 11.07 -5.81 16.83
N ILE A 340 9.86 -5.83 17.40
CA ILE A 340 9.53 -5.11 18.63
C ILE A 340 10.41 -5.61 19.78
N LEU A 341 10.44 -6.93 20.05
CA LEU A 341 11.18 -7.51 21.16
C LEU A 341 12.69 -7.29 21.04
N ASN A 342 13.25 -7.40 19.84
CA ASN A 342 14.66 -7.10 19.59
C ASN A 342 14.96 -5.60 19.76
N GLY A 343 14.07 -4.72 19.33
CA GLY A 343 14.16 -3.28 19.57
C GLY A 343 14.23 -2.97 21.06
N LEU A 344 13.33 -3.58 21.85
CA LEU A 344 13.29 -3.43 23.31
C LEU A 344 14.53 -4.00 24.04
N ALA A 345 15.22 -4.97 23.45
CA ALA A 345 16.39 -5.59 24.03
C ALA A 345 17.70 -4.88 23.66
N LYS A 346 17.79 -4.33 22.43
CA LYS A 346 19.04 -3.86 21.83
C LYS A 346 19.13 -2.34 21.71
N LYS A 347 18.01 -1.62 21.84
CA LYS A 347 17.92 -0.17 21.63
C LYS A 347 17.38 0.50 22.89
N ASP A 348 17.93 1.65 23.23
CA ASP A 348 17.44 2.47 24.35
C ASP A 348 16.23 3.30 23.91
N LEU A 349 15.11 2.62 23.68
CA LEU A 349 13.87 3.26 23.27
C LEU A 349 13.18 3.95 24.44
N LYS A 350 12.74 5.18 24.23
CA LYS A 350 12.03 5.98 25.23
C LYS A 350 10.51 5.88 25.13
N ALA A 351 9.99 5.54 23.95
CA ALA A 351 8.59 5.26 23.67
C ALA A 351 8.49 4.36 22.43
N LEU A 352 7.30 3.84 22.15
CA LEU A 352 7.01 3.07 20.94
C LEU A 352 5.81 3.69 20.20
N VAL A 353 6.01 4.02 18.94
CA VAL A 353 4.95 4.36 17.99
C VAL A 353 4.63 3.13 17.14
N VAL A 354 3.35 2.80 17.06
CA VAL A 354 2.84 1.71 16.22
C VAL A 354 2.15 2.35 15.00
N ARG A 355 2.82 2.35 13.85
CA ARG A 355 2.26 2.81 12.58
C ARG A 355 1.49 1.66 11.95
N VAL A 356 0.17 1.83 11.72
CA VAL A 356 -0.71 0.78 11.21
C VAL A 356 -1.27 1.21 9.86
N ASP A 357 -1.05 0.37 8.83
CA ASP A 357 -1.61 0.54 7.49
C ASP A 357 -2.10 -0.83 6.95
N SER A 358 -3.11 -1.40 7.61
CA SER A 358 -3.51 -2.80 7.44
C SER A 358 -5.03 -3.00 7.41
N PRO A 359 -5.57 -3.82 6.46
CA PRO A 359 -6.97 -4.24 6.42
C PRO A 359 -7.32 -5.27 7.51
N GLY A 360 -6.33 -5.73 8.28
CA GLY A 360 -6.43 -6.86 9.19
C GLY A 360 -5.94 -8.16 8.57
N GLY A 361 -6.42 -9.28 9.09
CA GLY A 361 -6.02 -10.62 8.65
C GLY A 361 -6.18 -11.66 9.76
N SER A 362 -5.17 -12.53 9.97
CA SER A 362 -5.17 -13.54 11.02
C SER A 362 -5.35 -12.94 12.41
N VAL A 363 -6.34 -13.45 13.15
CA VAL A 363 -6.58 -13.07 14.56
C VAL A 363 -5.40 -13.46 15.42
N LEU A 364 -4.80 -14.63 15.18
CA LEU A 364 -3.66 -15.13 15.95
C LEU A 364 -2.42 -14.26 15.75
N ALA A 365 -2.10 -13.90 14.50
CA ALA A 365 -1.00 -13.00 14.19
C ALA A 365 -1.22 -11.60 14.78
N SER A 366 -2.46 -11.06 14.70
CA SER A 366 -2.83 -9.78 15.29
C SER A 366 -2.63 -9.79 16.81
N GLU A 367 -3.02 -10.87 17.49
CA GLU A 367 -2.82 -11.01 18.92
C GLU A 367 -1.33 -11.13 19.28
N ARG A 368 -0.54 -11.84 18.47
CA ARG A 368 0.91 -11.97 18.68
C ARG A 368 1.61 -10.61 18.62
N ILE A 369 1.28 -9.80 17.61
CA ILE A 369 1.80 -8.42 17.51
C ILE A 369 1.35 -7.59 18.72
N ARG A 370 0.06 -7.65 19.08
CA ARG A 370 -0.50 -6.93 20.23
C ARG A 370 0.21 -7.28 21.53
N LEU A 371 0.50 -8.56 21.77
CA LEU A 371 1.22 -9.01 22.97
C LEU A 371 2.65 -8.48 23.01
N ALA A 372 3.35 -8.39 21.87
CA ALA A 372 4.68 -7.78 21.82
C ALA A 372 4.64 -6.29 22.15
N ILE A 373 3.61 -5.56 21.66
CA ILE A 373 3.38 -4.15 22.03
C ILE A 373 3.10 -4.00 23.53
N LEU A 374 2.30 -4.90 24.10
CA LEU A 374 2.04 -4.89 25.55
C LEU A 374 3.31 -5.14 26.38
N GLN A 375 4.27 -5.93 25.90
CA GLN A 375 5.56 -6.08 26.59
C GLN A 375 6.34 -4.76 26.63
N ALA A 376 6.27 -3.94 25.55
CA ALA A 376 6.83 -2.59 25.59
C ALA A 376 6.15 -1.73 26.66
N LYS A 377 4.82 -1.78 26.73
CA LYS A 377 4.04 -1.07 27.76
C LYS A 377 4.37 -1.53 29.17
N GLN A 378 4.52 -2.84 29.41
CA GLN A 378 4.92 -3.40 30.70
C GLN A 378 6.32 -2.97 31.15
N LYS A 379 7.22 -2.68 30.20
CA LYS A 379 8.52 -2.06 30.48
C LYS A 379 8.44 -0.55 30.76
N GLY A 380 7.26 0.02 30.80
CA GLY A 380 7.02 1.43 31.11
C GLY A 380 7.13 2.37 29.90
N LEU A 381 7.22 1.87 28.68
CA LEU A 381 7.26 2.73 27.50
C LEU A 381 5.85 3.24 27.18
N PRO A 382 5.66 4.55 26.96
CA PRO A 382 4.45 5.08 26.35
C PRO A 382 4.22 4.46 24.95
N ILE A 383 2.98 4.09 24.65
CA ILE A 383 2.59 3.51 23.36
C ILE A 383 1.68 4.49 22.64
N VAL A 384 2.08 4.98 21.49
CA VAL A 384 1.24 5.84 20.63
C VAL A 384 0.97 5.11 19.33
N VAL A 385 -0.29 5.07 18.91
CA VAL A 385 -0.69 4.48 17.63
C VAL A 385 -0.88 5.60 16.61
N SER A 386 -0.30 5.41 15.42
CA SER A 386 -0.53 6.24 14.24
C SER A 386 -1.17 5.38 13.17
N MET A 387 -2.45 5.56 12.94
CA MET A 387 -3.14 4.92 11.82
C MET A 387 -2.79 5.67 10.53
N GLY A 388 -2.34 4.92 9.51
CA GLY A 388 -2.06 5.44 8.18
C GLY A 388 -3.34 5.57 7.35
N GLY A 389 -3.28 5.14 6.10
CA GLY A 389 -4.46 5.09 5.24
C GLY A 389 -5.52 4.11 5.71
N LEU A 390 -5.09 3.04 6.39
CA LEU A 390 -5.95 1.92 6.76
C LEU A 390 -5.53 1.28 8.08
N ALA A 391 -6.44 1.17 9.04
CA ALA A 391 -6.21 0.44 10.28
C ALA A 391 -7.51 -0.24 10.73
N ALA A 392 -7.91 -1.28 9.99
CA ALA A 392 -9.20 -1.92 10.16
C ALA A 392 -9.08 -3.35 10.69
N SER A 393 -10.08 -3.81 11.42
CA SER A 393 -10.24 -5.18 11.88
C SER A 393 -9.02 -5.67 12.68
N GLY A 394 -8.20 -6.61 12.19
CA GLY A 394 -6.93 -6.99 12.82
C GLY A 394 -5.97 -5.81 13.00
N GLY A 395 -5.99 -4.81 12.09
CA GLY A 395 -5.25 -3.56 12.23
C GLY A 395 -5.75 -2.72 13.42
N TYR A 396 -7.07 -2.71 13.69
CA TYR A 396 -7.60 -2.09 14.90
C TYR A 396 -7.25 -2.91 16.17
N TRP A 397 -7.24 -4.25 16.05
CA TRP A 397 -6.83 -5.15 17.13
C TRP A 397 -5.43 -4.82 17.65
N VAL A 398 -4.45 -4.67 16.75
CA VAL A 398 -3.06 -4.33 17.13
C VAL A 398 -2.93 -2.90 17.67
N SER A 399 -3.90 -2.03 17.39
CA SER A 399 -3.95 -0.65 17.89
C SER A 399 -4.44 -0.54 19.33
N THR A 400 -5.09 -1.57 19.88
CA THR A 400 -5.73 -1.52 21.22
C THR A 400 -4.78 -1.28 22.40
N PRO A 401 -3.46 -1.58 22.39
CA PRO A 401 -2.55 -1.21 23.47
C PRO A 401 -2.20 0.27 23.56
N GLY A 402 -2.52 1.07 22.53
CA GLY A 402 -2.15 2.48 22.47
C GLY A 402 -2.72 3.31 23.62
N ASP A 403 -1.89 4.20 24.17
CA ASP A 403 -2.32 5.20 25.15
C ASP A 403 -3.03 6.37 24.47
N VAL A 404 -2.69 6.61 23.21
CA VAL A 404 -3.34 7.55 22.29
C VAL A 404 -3.34 6.95 20.89
N ILE A 405 -4.45 7.09 20.18
CA ILE A 405 -4.63 6.65 18.80
C ILE A 405 -4.83 7.89 17.92
N PHE A 406 -3.90 8.10 17.00
CA PHE A 406 -3.97 9.10 15.95
C PHE A 406 -4.50 8.49 14.65
N ALA A 407 -5.28 9.27 13.90
CA ALA A 407 -5.69 8.97 12.52
C ALA A 407 -5.88 10.26 11.74
N GLU A 408 -5.86 10.19 10.42
CA GLU A 408 -6.33 11.27 9.56
C GLU A 408 -7.86 11.18 9.37
N PRO A 409 -8.57 12.28 9.05
CA PRO A 409 -10.02 12.23 8.81
C PRO A 409 -10.44 11.19 7.76
N SER A 410 -9.59 10.95 6.76
CA SER A 410 -9.82 9.99 5.67
C SER A 410 -9.19 8.60 5.90
N THR A 411 -8.63 8.34 7.07
CA THR A 411 -8.20 7.00 7.47
C THR A 411 -9.40 6.06 7.50
N ILE A 412 -9.24 4.86 6.96
CA ILE A 412 -10.26 3.81 7.02
C ILE A 412 -9.99 2.95 8.24
N THR A 413 -10.99 2.79 9.15
CA THR A 413 -10.77 2.07 10.40
C THR A 413 -12.04 1.33 10.86
N GLY A 414 -12.04 0.79 12.09
CA GLY A 414 -13.15 0.00 12.61
C GLY A 414 -13.13 -1.44 12.11
N SER A 415 -14.19 -1.87 11.42
CA SER A 415 -14.38 -3.26 10.98
C SER A 415 -14.19 -4.27 12.13
N ILE A 416 -14.58 -3.88 13.37
CA ILE A 416 -14.45 -4.69 14.58
C ILE A 416 -15.40 -5.87 14.48
N GLY A 417 -14.88 -7.01 14.02
CA GLY A 417 -15.63 -8.24 13.76
C GLY A 417 -14.71 -9.31 13.22
N ILE A 418 -15.08 -10.57 13.40
CA ILE A 418 -14.30 -11.72 12.94
C ILE A 418 -15.18 -12.70 12.18
N PHE A 419 -14.56 -13.54 11.36
CA PHE A 419 -15.21 -14.60 10.62
C PHE A 419 -14.25 -15.77 10.37
N GLY A 420 -14.82 -16.91 9.99
CA GLY A 420 -14.15 -18.05 9.40
C GLY A 420 -14.89 -18.50 8.16
N ILE A 421 -14.17 -18.99 7.17
CA ILE A 421 -14.75 -19.58 5.96
C ILE A 421 -13.99 -20.84 5.59
N ILE A 422 -14.72 -21.92 5.32
CA ILE A 422 -14.17 -23.21 4.92
C ILE A 422 -14.87 -23.64 3.62
N PRO A 423 -14.16 -23.75 2.49
CA PRO A 423 -14.69 -24.34 1.28
C PRO A 423 -14.62 -25.88 1.38
N THR A 424 -15.68 -26.58 0.93
CA THR A 424 -15.71 -28.03 0.81
C THR A 424 -16.14 -28.45 -0.59
N PHE A 425 -15.69 -29.63 -1.05
CA PHE A 425 -15.73 -30.03 -2.45
C PHE A 425 -16.55 -31.29 -2.69
N GLU A 426 -17.38 -31.76 -1.75
CA GLU A 426 -18.17 -32.96 -1.84
C GLU A 426 -19.05 -33.03 -3.11
N LYS A 427 -19.68 -31.92 -3.47
CA LYS A 427 -20.51 -31.81 -4.68
C LYS A 427 -19.67 -31.70 -5.95
N THR A 428 -18.48 -31.10 -5.87
CA THR A 428 -17.51 -31.05 -6.97
C THR A 428 -17.01 -32.42 -7.31
N LEU A 429 -16.64 -33.22 -6.29
CA LEU A 429 -16.19 -34.61 -6.44
C LEU A 429 -17.29 -35.48 -7.00
N ALA A 430 -18.52 -35.37 -6.49
CA ALA A 430 -19.67 -36.11 -7.00
C ALA A 430 -19.93 -35.86 -8.50
N LYS A 431 -19.74 -34.60 -8.99
CA LYS A 431 -19.91 -34.29 -10.42
C LYS A 431 -18.93 -35.01 -11.34
N ILE A 432 -17.76 -35.40 -10.83
CA ILE A 432 -16.72 -36.13 -11.58
C ILE A 432 -16.67 -37.63 -11.19
N GLY A 433 -17.67 -38.13 -10.44
CA GLY A 433 -17.81 -39.54 -10.08
C GLY A 433 -16.90 -39.99 -8.94
N ILE A 434 -16.36 -39.05 -8.14
CA ILE A 434 -15.55 -39.40 -6.95
C ILE A 434 -16.44 -39.33 -5.71
N SER A 435 -16.37 -40.35 -4.88
CA SER A 435 -17.03 -40.44 -3.57
C SER A 435 -16.01 -40.65 -2.46
N THR A 436 -16.39 -40.31 -1.23
CA THR A 436 -15.58 -40.48 -0.02
C THR A 436 -16.30 -41.40 0.94
N ASP A 437 -15.56 -42.31 1.58
CA ASP A 437 -16.04 -43.17 2.66
C ASP A 437 -14.91 -43.39 3.67
N GLY A 438 -15.25 -43.72 4.92
CA GLY A 438 -14.26 -43.92 5.97
C GLY A 438 -14.88 -44.29 7.32
N VAL A 439 -14.04 -44.81 8.22
CA VAL A 439 -14.41 -45.15 9.61
C VAL A 439 -14.15 -43.97 10.52
N LYS A 440 -15.13 -43.62 11.35
CA LYS A 440 -15.04 -42.52 12.34
C LYS A 440 -15.09 -43.12 13.75
N THR A 441 -14.11 -42.80 14.59
CA THR A 441 -14.04 -43.22 15.99
C THR A 441 -14.63 -42.17 16.95
N THR A 442 -14.76 -40.91 16.50
CA THR A 442 -15.41 -39.81 17.23
C THR A 442 -16.23 -38.96 16.25
N PRO A 443 -17.18 -38.14 16.70
CA PRO A 443 -17.92 -37.20 15.84
C PRO A 443 -17.02 -36.24 15.05
N LEU A 444 -15.79 -35.99 15.53
CA LEU A 444 -14.83 -35.08 14.91
C LEU A 444 -13.73 -35.79 14.11
N SER A 445 -13.77 -37.13 13.97
CA SER A 445 -12.78 -37.86 13.20
C SER A 445 -12.77 -37.41 11.73
N GLY A 446 -11.59 -36.96 11.25
CA GLY A 446 -11.40 -36.45 9.90
C GLY A 446 -11.88 -35.01 9.68
N GLN A 447 -12.37 -34.33 10.70
CA GLN A 447 -12.84 -32.94 10.57
C GLN A 447 -11.69 -31.91 10.73
N PRO A 448 -11.71 -30.76 9.99
CA PRO A 448 -12.65 -30.41 8.91
C PRO A 448 -12.42 -31.25 7.65
N ASP A 449 -13.47 -31.94 7.18
CA ASP A 449 -13.38 -32.74 5.98
C ASP A 449 -13.74 -31.92 4.73
N VAL A 450 -12.74 -31.53 3.98
CA VAL A 450 -12.93 -30.72 2.76
C VAL A 450 -13.52 -31.54 1.60
N TYR A 451 -13.53 -32.84 1.69
CA TYR A 451 -14.01 -33.73 0.64
C TYR A 451 -15.43 -34.30 0.89
N ALA A 452 -15.82 -34.43 2.17
CA ALA A 452 -17.14 -34.93 2.56
C ALA A 452 -18.05 -33.88 3.20
N GLY A 453 -17.51 -32.67 3.44
CA GLY A 453 -18.21 -31.58 4.13
C GLY A 453 -17.99 -31.59 5.64
N THR A 454 -18.46 -30.54 6.32
CA THR A 454 -18.39 -30.40 7.77
C THR A 454 -19.53 -31.13 8.46
N THR A 455 -19.33 -31.49 9.74
CA THR A 455 -20.42 -32.06 10.58
C THR A 455 -21.09 -30.95 11.40
N PRO A 456 -22.38 -31.17 11.82
CA PRO A 456 -23.08 -30.21 12.70
C PRO A 456 -22.33 -29.92 14.01
N GLU A 457 -21.63 -30.92 14.56
CA GLU A 457 -20.83 -30.76 15.79
C GLU A 457 -19.63 -29.83 15.54
N LEU A 458 -18.93 -29.99 14.40
CA LEU A 458 -17.84 -29.09 14.03
C LEU A 458 -18.36 -27.68 13.77
N ASP A 459 -19.47 -27.54 13.02
CA ASP A 459 -20.09 -26.24 12.72
C ASP A 459 -20.44 -25.48 14.02
N ALA A 460 -21.01 -26.18 15.01
CA ALA A 460 -21.33 -25.60 16.31
C ALA A 460 -20.08 -25.15 17.08
N ILE A 461 -19.00 -25.94 17.04
CA ILE A 461 -17.72 -25.60 17.69
C ILE A 461 -17.09 -24.38 17.02
N LEU A 462 -17.07 -24.34 15.69
CA LEU A 462 -16.48 -23.23 14.94
C LEU A 462 -17.26 -21.93 15.15
N GLN A 463 -18.59 -21.99 15.09
CA GLN A 463 -19.44 -20.82 15.36
C GLN A 463 -19.25 -20.28 16.79
N ALA A 464 -19.24 -21.17 17.79
CA ALA A 464 -18.97 -20.78 19.17
C ALA A 464 -17.56 -20.19 19.35
N GLY A 465 -16.56 -20.70 18.65
CA GLY A 465 -15.21 -20.15 18.60
C GLY A 465 -15.18 -18.73 18.03
N ILE A 466 -15.89 -18.47 16.94
CA ILE A 466 -16.03 -17.16 16.32
C ILE A 466 -16.74 -16.16 17.27
N GLU A 467 -17.82 -16.58 17.91
CA GLU A 467 -18.53 -15.76 18.90
C GLU A 467 -17.65 -15.41 20.10
N ASN A 468 -16.88 -16.36 20.60
CA ASN A 468 -15.93 -16.12 21.67
C ASN A 468 -14.83 -15.14 21.25
N GLY A 469 -14.25 -15.33 20.08
CA GLY A 469 -13.24 -14.42 19.52
C GLY A 469 -13.78 -12.99 19.33
N TYR A 470 -15.02 -12.85 18.88
CA TYR A 470 -15.67 -11.54 18.77
C TYR A 470 -15.84 -10.87 20.15
N ARG A 471 -16.33 -11.61 21.15
CA ARG A 471 -16.41 -11.09 22.53
C ARG A 471 -15.05 -10.64 23.06
N GLN A 472 -13.98 -11.38 22.78
CA GLN A 472 -12.62 -10.99 23.14
C GLN A 472 -12.20 -9.70 22.43
N PHE A 473 -12.54 -9.51 21.15
CA PHE A 473 -12.25 -8.29 20.42
C PHE A 473 -12.97 -7.09 21.04
N LEU A 474 -14.29 -7.22 21.28
CA LEU A 474 -15.08 -6.19 21.94
C LEU A 474 -14.49 -5.80 23.32
N THR A 475 -14.07 -6.79 24.12
CA THR A 475 -13.47 -6.55 25.44
C THR A 475 -12.17 -5.77 25.34
N ARG A 476 -11.28 -6.08 24.36
CA ARG A 476 -10.03 -5.35 24.14
C ARG A 476 -10.30 -3.90 23.73
N VAL A 477 -11.25 -3.69 22.85
CA VAL A 477 -11.65 -2.33 22.44
C VAL A 477 -12.28 -1.59 23.61
N ALA A 478 -13.17 -2.21 24.35
CA ALA A 478 -13.81 -1.62 25.55
C ALA A 478 -12.78 -1.13 26.57
N GLN A 479 -11.78 -1.97 26.86
CA GLN A 479 -10.67 -1.61 27.75
C GLN A 479 -9.82 -0.47 27.18
N SER A 480 -9.47 -0.53 25.89
CA SER A 480 -8.66 0.48 25.20
C SER A 480 -9.37 1.84 25.13
N ARG A 481 -10.68 1.84 24.93
CA ARG A 481 -11.47 3.06 24.69
C ARG A 481 -12.25 3.55 25.89
N HIS A 482 -12.11 2.89 27.06
CA HIS A 482 -12.85 3.19 28.30
C HIS A 482 -14.37 3.19 28.09
N MET A 483 -14.85 2.20 27.35
CA MET A 483 -16.27 2.00 27.01
C MET A 483 -16.77 0.69 27.62
N THR A 484 -18.09 0.53 27.73
CA THR A 484 -18.69 -0.80 28.01
C THR A 484 -18.63 -1.68 26.75
N VAL A 485 -18.69 -2.99 26.93
CA VAL A 485 -18.73 -3.96 25.81
C VAL A 485 -19.96 -3.69 24.92
N ASP A 486 -21.09 -3.34 25.50
CA ASP A 486 -22.32 -3.04 24.76
C ASP A 486 -22.20 -1.75 23.94
N GLN A 487 -21.56 -0.71 24.50
CA GLN A 487 -21.27 0.52 23.75
C GLN A 487 -20.37 0.24 22.54
N VAL A 488 -19.33 -0.58 22.74
CA VAL A 488 -18.46 -0.99 21.62
C VAL A 488 -19.26 -1.83 20.62
N ASN A 489 -20.08 -2.78 21.06
CA ASN A 489 -20.87 -3.63 20.18
C ASN A 489 -21.85 -2.82 19.30
N ALA A 490 -22.40 -1.73 19.84
CA ALA A 490 -23.31 -0.84 19.10
C ALA A 490 -22.64 -0.16 17.88
N ILE A 491 -21.35 0.13 17.94
CA ILE A 491 -20.57 0.78 16.87
C ILE A 491 -19.65 -0.20 16.11
N ALA A 492 -19.57 -1.45 16.53
CA ALA A 492 -18.76 -2.51 15.95
C ALA A 492 -19.52 -3.28 14.85
N GLN A 493 -19.91 -4.50 15.12
CA GLN A 493 -20.67 -5.37 14.22
C GLN A 493 -19.99 -5.56 12.84
N GLY A 494 -18.66 -5.36 12.76
CA GLY A 494 -17.93 -5.40 11.51
C GLY A 494 -17.99 -4.13 10.66
N ARG A 495 -18.63 -3.05 11.12
CA ARG A 495 -18.81 -1.79 10.37
C ARG A 495 -17.47 -1.07 10.21
N VAL A 496 -17.23 -0.57 9.00
CA VAL A 496 -16.10 0.32 8.68
C VAL A 496 -16.49 1.78 8.89
N TRP A 497 -15.51 2.58 9.27
CA TRP A 497 -15.65 4.00 9.53
C TRP A 497 -14.50 4.78 8.91
N ASP A 498 -14.76 5.99 8.43
CA ASP A 498 -13.71 6.98 8.19
C ASP A 498 -13.18 7.53 9.52
N GLY A 499 -11.95 8.07 9.50
CA GLY A 499 -11.29 8.57 10.70
C GLY A 499 -12.02 9.73 11.37
N GLY A 500 -12.73 10.56 10.57
CA GLY A 500 -13.57 11.64 11.07
C GLY A 500 -14.69 11.12 11.96
N THR A 501 -15.46 10.17 11.46
CA THR A 501 -16.52 9.49 12.21
C THR A 501 -15.95 8.66 13.36
N ALA A 502 -14.83 7.94 13.14
CA ALA A 502 -14.19 7.12 14.17
C ALA A 502 -13.79 7.96 15.40
N ARG A 503 -13.36 9.20 15.19
CA ARG A 503 -13.08 10.13 16.30
C ARG A 503 -14.35 10.55 17.03
N GLN A 504 -15.45 10.83 16.34
CA GLN A 504 -16.72 11.21 16.95
C GLN A 504 -17.28 10.08 17.85
N ILE A 505 -17.13 8.83 17.40
CA ILE A 505 -17.57 7.64 18.14
C ILE A 505 -16.49 7.09 19.09
N LYS A 506 -15.41 7.86 19.33
CA LYS A 506 -14.34 7.58 20.29
C LYS A 506 -13.46 6.34 19.97
N LEU A 507 -13.44 5.88 18.73
CA LEU A 507 -12.49 4.85 18.29
C LEU A 507 -11.09 5.42 18.03
N VAL A 508 -10.98 6.74 17.80
CA VAL A 508 -9.76 7.51 17.60
C VAL A 508 -9.74 8.68 18.57
N ASP A 509 -8.55 9.06 19.06
CA ASP A 509 -8.41 10.16 20.02
C ASP A 509 -8.18 11.50 19.35
N ARG A 510 -7.25 11.55 18.38
CA ARG A 510 -6.78 12.79 17.75
C ARG A 510 -6.57 12.62 16.25
N PHE A 511 -6.69 13.73 15.54
CA PHE A 511 -6.19 13.82 14.17
C PHE A 511 -4.70 14.13 14.16
N GLY A 512 -3.97 13.54 13.20
CA GLY A 512 -2.56 13.75 12.96
C GLY A 512 -1.89 12.56 12.30
N GLY A 513 -0.73 12.83 11.71
CA GLY A 513 0.11 11.85 11.02
C GLY A 513 1.14 11.17 11.93
N LEU A 514 2.17 10.58 11.29
CA LEU A 514 3.24 9.89 12.00
C LEU A 514 4.08 10.85 12.86
N ASP A 515 4.39 12.03 12.37
CA ASP A 515 5.22 13.01 13.09
C ASP A 515 4.51 13.52 14.34
N ASP A 516 3.18 13.73 14.28
CA ASP A 516 2.38 14.10 15.45
C ASP A 516 2.39 12.99 16.51
N ALA A 517 2.32 11.73 16.07
CA ALA A 517 2.39 10.57 16.96
C ALA A 517 3.79 10.44 17.62
N VAL A 518 4.87 10.68 16.88
CA VAL A 518 6.24 10.70 17.43
C VAL A 518 6.41 11.83 18.42
N ALA A 519 5.90 13.02 18.11
CA ALA A 519 5.94 14.16 19.03
C ALA A 519 5.13 13.91 20.32
N GLU A 520 3.96 13.29 20.22
CA GLU A 520 3.16 12.89 21.39
C GLU A 520 3.87 11.81 22.22
N ALA A 521 4.49 10.82 21.55
CA ALA A 521 5.27 9.78 22.22
C ALA A 521 6.43 10.38 23.03
N ALA A 522 7.15 11.35 22.46
CA ALA A 522 8.21 12.09 23.14
C ALA A 522 7.68 12.82 24.39
N LYS A 523 6.57 13.57 24.25
CA LYS A 523 5.92 14.26 25.38
C LYS A 523 5.53 13.32 26.51
N ARG A 524 4.97 12.15 26.17
CA ARG A 524 4.59 11.12 27.15
C ARG A 524 5.81 10.50 27.83
N ALA A 525 6.92 10.38 27.14
CA ALA A 525 8.21 10.01 27.68
C ALA A 525 8.91 11.16 28.44
N LYS A 526 8.26 12.33 28.60
CA LYS A 526 8.80 13.55 29.23
C LYS A 526 10.05 14.10 28.53
N LEU A 527 10.11 13.94 27.20
CA LEU A 527 11.19 14.44 26.35
C LEU A 527 10.73 15.65 25.53
N ASP A 528 11.69 16.46 25.09
CA ASP A 528 11.46 17.53 24.13
C ASP A 528 11.27 16.94 22.73
N PRO A 529 10.13 17.13 22.05
CA PRO A 529 9.90 16.61 20.69
C PRO A 529 10.93 17.07 19.65
N ALA A 530 11.59 18.21 19.86
CA ALA A 530 12.63 18.69 18.97
C ALA A 530 13.99 17.98 19.14
N LYS A 531 14.14 17.17 20.20
CA LYS A 531 15.38 16.47 20.56
C LYS A 531 15.26 14.96 20.48
N VAL A 532 14.31 14.45 19.72
CA VAL A 532 14.11 13.03 19.52
C VAL A 532 14.27 12.68 18.03
N HIS A 533 14.48 11.39 17.75
CA HIS A 533 14.44 10.86 16.40
C HIS A 533 13.58 9.60 16.35
N ALA A 534 12.99 9.33 15.18
CA ALA A 534 12.28 8.08 14.91
C ALA A 534 13.28 6.97 14.60
N GLU A 535 13.34 5.96 15.46
CA GLU A 535 14.14 4.75 15.25
C GLU A 535 13.24 3.64 14.69
N TYR A 536 13.33 3.39 13.38
CA TYR A 536 12.49 2.41 12.72
C TYR A 536 12.94 0.98 13.01
N LEU A 537 12.03 0.18 13.55
CA LEU A 537 12.24 -1.24 13.84
C LEU A 537 11.89 -2.05 12.60
N GLU A 538 12.82 -2.13 11.67
CA GLU A 538 12.64 -2.78 10.36
C GLU A 538 13.65 -3.91 10.17
N LYS A 539 13.29 -4.90 9.35
CA LYS A 539 14.23 -5.92 8.88
C LYS A 539 15.13 -5.27 7.83
N GLU A 540 16.43 -5.37 8.02
CA GLU A 540 17.38 -4.90 6.99
C GLU A 540 17.16 -5.67 5.69
N PRO A 541 17.12 -4.98 4.52
CA PRO A 541 17.01 -5.65 3.23
C PRO A 541 18.16 -6.64 3.05
N SER A 542 17.88 -7.80 2.47
CA SER A 542 18.93 -8.77 2.15
C SER A 542 19.97 -8.17 1.19
N ALA A 543 21.21 -8.65 1.23
CA ALA A 543 22.26 -8.18 0.31
C ALA A 543 21.83 -8.33 -1.17
N ALA A 544 21.07 -9.38 -1.49
CA ALA A 544 20.50 -9.59 -2.82
C ALA A 544 19.45 -8.54 -3.19
N ALA A 545 18.58 -8.16 -2.24
CA ALA A 545 17.58 -7.10 -2.44
C ALA A 545 18.26 -5.72 -2.61
N GLN A 546 19.31 -5.44 -1.83
CA GLN A 546 20.10 -4.20 -1.98
C GLN A 546 20.77 -4.13 -3.35
N PHE A 547 21.32 -5.25 -3.84
CA PHE A 547 21.93 -5.32 -5.17
C PHE A 547 20.90 -5.16 -6.28
N ALA A 548 19.74 -5.81 -6.18
CA ALA A 548 18.65 -5.65 -7.14
C ALA A 548 18.14 -4.20 -7.19
N ALA A 549 17.98 -3.55 -6.04
CA ALA A 549 17.60 -2.14 -5.96
C ALA A 549 18.63 -1.21 -6.58
N ALA A 550 19.94 -1.47 -6.36
CA ALA A 550 21.03 -0.70 -6.96
C ALA A 550 21.13 -0.87 -8.50
N LEU A 551 20.74 -2.03 -9.03
CA LEU A 551 20.64 -2.27 -10.48
C LEU A 551 19.42 -1.56 -11.09
N ALA A 552 18.28 -1.58 -10.39
CA ALA A 552 17.05 -0.92 -10.82
C ALA A 552 17.24 0.59 -10.92
N SER A 553 17.87 1.21 -9.91
CA SER A 553 18.09 2.65 -9.86
C SER A 553 19.00 3.20 -10.99
N ARG A 554 19.82 2.36 -11.62
CA ARG A 554 20.66 2.74 -12.77
C ARG A 554 19.89 2.85 -14.09
N LYS A 555 18.73 2.17 -14.20
CA LYS A 555 17.92 2.16 -15.43
C LYS A 555 16.95 3.36 -15.52
N ASP A 556 16.57 3.93 -14.37
CA ASP A 556 15.55 4.98 -14.32
C ASP A 556 16.04 6.38 -14.75
N ASP A 557 17.36 6.61 -14.86
CA ASP A 557 17.89 7.92 -15.23
C ASP A 557 17.78 8.22 -16.74
N ASP A 558 17.58 7.22 -17.61
CA ASP A 558 17.62 7.38 -19.06
C ASP A 558 16.29 7.04 -19.81
N ASP A 559 15.33 6.34 -19.21
CA ASP A 559 14.12 5.85 -19.89
C ASP A 559 12.86 6.68 -19.56
N ALA A 560 12.76 7.87 -20.18
CA ALA A 560 11.50 8.64 -20.24
C ALA A 560 10.47 8.09 -21.26
N SER A 561 10.67 6.88 -21.79
CA SER A 561 9.98 6.39 -23.01
C SER A 561 8.91 5.31 -22.77
N SER A 562 8.45 5.09 -21.54
CA SER A 562 7.28 4.21 -21.36
C SER A 562 6.00 4.90 -21.83
N PRO A 563 5.10 4.19 -22.55
CA PRO A 563 3.91 4.80 -23.14
C PRO A 563 3.00 5.37 -22.05
N SER A 564 2.69 6.67 -22.17
CA SER A 564 1.65 7.31 -21.38
C SER A 564 0.28 6.81 -21.85
N ALA A 565 -0.63 6.55 -20.90
CA ALA A 565 -2.00 6.18 -21.22
C ALA A 565 -2.88 7.43 -21.29
N ASP A 566 -3.75 7.52 -22.31
CA ASP A 566 -4.82 8.50 -22.36
C ASP A 566 -5.89 8.20 -21.27
N VAL A 567 -6.93 9.04 -21.20
CA VAL A 567 -8.02 8.88 -20.22
C VAL A 567 -8.69 7.51 -20.32
N PHE A 568 -8.93 7.01 -21.54
CA PHE A 568 -9.59 5.72 -21.75
C PHE A 568 -8.68 4.55 -21.39
N GLY A 569 -7.40 4.62 -21.76
CA GLY A 569 -6.38 3.64 -21.36
C GLY A 569 -6.22 3.54 -19.85
N ARG A 570 -6.30 4.68 -19.14
CA ARG A 570 -6.30 4.73 -17.68
C ARG A 570 -7.52 4.05 -17.05
N ILE A 571 -8.72 4.38 -17.53
CA ILE A 571 -9.97 3.74 -17.06
C ILE A 571 -9.90 2.22 -17.31
N ALA A 572 -9.42 1.79 -18.48
CA ALA A 572 -9.26 0.38 -18.79
C ALA A 572 -8.24 -0.32 -17.87
N ALA A 573 -7.15 0.36 -17.50
CA ALA A 573 -6.14 -0.18 -16.56
C ALA A 573 -6.72 -0.35 -15.16
N GLU A 574 -7.46 0.62 -14.65
CA GLU A 574 -8.15 0.53 -13.36
C GLU A 574 -9.15 -0.64 -13.33
N ARG A 575 -9.91 -0.84 -14.42
CA ARG A 575 -10.88 -1.96 -14.51
C ARG A 575 -10.18 -3.32 -14.54
N ARG A 576 -9.04 -3.44 -15.23
CA ARG A 576 -8.22 -4.68 -15.19
C ARG A 576 -7.71 -4.96 -13.77
N GLY A 577 -7.38 -3.94 -12.99
CA GLY A 577 -6.97 -4.08 -11.59
C GLY A 577 -8.02 -4.77 -10.71
N LEU A 578 -9.33 -4.51 -10.93
CA LEU A 578 -10.41 -5.18 -10.21
C LEU A 578 -10.44 -6.69 -10.44
N VAL A 579 -10.09 -7.12 -11.65
CA VAL A 579 -10.05 -8.56 -11.97
C VAL A 579 -8.84 -9.24 -11.33
N ALA A 580 -7.68 -8.60 -11.37
CA ALA A 580 -6.49 -9.09 -10.69
C ALA A 580 -6.71 -9.20 -9.17
N GLN A 581 -7.42 -8.24 -8.58
CA GLN A 581 -7.84 -8.29 -7.17
C GLN A 581 -8.72 -9.52 -6.88
N ALA A 582 -9.64 -9.85 -7.76
CA ALA A 582 -10.51 -11.02 -7.62
C ALA A 582 -9.72 -12.33 -7.57
N VAL A 583 -8.74 -12.50 -8.48
CA VAL A 583 -7.84 -13.68 -8.49
C VAL A 583 -7.01 -13.73 -7.21
N GLY A 584 -6.50 -12.60 -6.75
CA GLY A 584 -5.78 -12.49 -5.48
C GLY A 584 -6.66 -12.88 -4.28
N ASP A 585 -7.94 -12.51 -4.26
CA ASP A 585 -8.88 -12.86 -3.19
C ASP A 585 -9.14 -14.36 -3.11
N VAL A 586 -9.33 -15.02 -4.26
CA VAL A 586 -9.49 -16.49 -4.32
C VAL A 586 -8.23 -17.20 -3.85
N SER A 587 -7.06 -16.75 -4.29
CA SER A 587 -5.77 -17.31 -3.88
C SER A 587 -5.53 -17.17 -2.36
N ARG A 588 -5.90 -16.04 -1.79
CA ARG A 588 -5.79 -15.77 -0.35
C ARG A 588 -6.72 -16.68 0.46
N LEU A 589 -7.97 -16.85 0.04
CA LEU A 589 -8.91 -17.76 0.71
C LEU A 589 -8.42 -19.19 0.71
N ALA A 590 -7.85 -19.66 -0.39
CA ALA A 590 -7.33 -21.02 -0.50
C ALA A 590 -6.14 -21.27 0.45
N ARG A 591 -5.39 -20.23 0.82
CA ARG A 591 -4.22 -20.30 1.71
C ARG A 591 -4.52 -20.02 3.17
N SER A 592 -5.63 -19.33 3.48
CA SER A 592 -5.96 -18.90 4.83
C SER A 592 -6.90 -19.87 5.52
N GLY A 593 -6.35 -20.89 6.20
CA GLY A 593 -7.12 -21.82 7.05
C GLY A 593 -7.47 -21.29 8.46
N SER A 594 -7.25 -20.00 8.75
CA SER A 594 -7.36 -19.43 10.09
C SER A 594 -8.59 -18.54 10.26
N VAL A 595 -8.95 -18.27 11.52
CA VAL A 595 -9.96 -17.27 11.90
C VAL A 595 -9.45 -15.88 11.50
N GLN A 596 -10.29 -15.13 10.76
CA GLN A 596 -9.90 -13.88 10.13
C GLN A 596 -10.60 -12.67 10.74
N ALA A 597 -9.83 -11.60 10.91
CA ALA A 597 -10.30 -10.26 11.20
C ALA A 597 -9.88 -9.35 10.03
N ARG A 598 -10.65 -9.34 8.94
CA ARG A 598 -10.35 -8.63 7.69
C ARG A 598 -11.53 -7.76 7.23
N CYS A 599 -11.22 -6.69 6.50
CA CYS A 599 -12.17 -5.73 5.93
C CYS A 599 -12.33 -5.98 4.42
N LEU A 600 -13.56 -5.97 3.91
CA LEU A 600 -13.87 -6.04 2.48
C LEU A 600 -13.80 -4.67 1.82
N GLU A 601 -14.47 -3.69 2.39
CA GLU A 601 -14.64 -2.34 1.86
C GLU A 601 -13.32 -1.58 1.74
N CYS A 602 -12.29 -2.07 2.42
CA CYS A 602 -10.96 -1.47 2.42
C CYS A 602 -10.19 -1.67 1.10
N GLY A 603 -10.53 -2.68 0.31
CA GLY A 603 -9.80 -3.06 -0.90
C GLY A 603 -10.03 -2.16 -2.13
N GLY A 604 -11.14 -1.41 -2.17
CA GLY A 604 -11.53 -0.61 -3.34
C GLY A 604 -11.08 0.86 -3.31
N ILE A 605 -10.37 1.29 -2.27
CA ILE A 605 -10.04 2.71 -2.01
C ILE A 605 -8.52 2.94 -2.01
N GLY A 606 -7.74 1.89 -1.89
CA GLY A 606 -6.29 1.92 -1.78
C GLY A 606 -5.54 1.92 -3.11
N PRO A 607 -4.22 1.85 -3.07
CA PRO A 607 -3.39 1.77 -4.25
C PRO A 607 -3.77 0.56 -5.11
N SER A 608 -3.89 0.77 -6.42
CA SER A 608 -4.17 -0.32 -7.37
C SER A 608 -2.91 -1.17 -7.55
N ALA A 609 -2.76 -2.20 -6.74
CA ALA A 609 -1.72 -3.21 -6.93
C ALA A 609 -2.16 -4.16 -8.06
N THR A 610 -1.82 -3.85 -9.29
CA THR A 610 -1.88 -4.82 -10.39
C THR A 610 -0.55 -5.54 -10.44
N ALA A 611 -0.44 -6.70 -9.79
CA ALA A 611 0.63 -7.62 -10.14
C ALA A 611 0.36 -8.11 -11.57
N GLU A 612 1.29 -7.86 -12.48
CA GLU A 612 1.22 -8.36 -13.88
C GLU A 612 1.10 -9.89 -13.94
N SER A 613 1.56 -10.59 -12.89
CA SER A 613 1.39 -12.02 -12.67
C SER A 613 -0.08 -12.44 -12.55
N ASP A 614 -0.90 -11.63 -11.87
CA ASP A 614 -2.32 -11.95 -11.66
C ASP A 614 -3.13 -11.66 -12.93
N ALA A 615 -2.75 -10.63 -13.69
CA ALA A 615 -3.32 -10.36 -15.01
C ALA A 615 -3.01 -11.48 -16.00
N LYS A 616 -1.76 -11.98 -16.07
CA LYS A 616 -1.37 -13.12 -16.92
C LYS A 616 -2.05 -14.43 -16.52
N LEU A 617 -2.23 -14.68 -15.23
CA LEU A 617 -2.98 -15.84 -14.76
C LEU A 617 -4.44 -15.75 -15.19
N PHE A 618 -5.03 -14.56 -15.14
CA PHE A 618 -6.39 -14.34 -15.62
C PHE A 618 -6.51 -14.53 -17.14
N ASP A 619 -5.60 -13.97 -17.94
CA ASP A 619 -5.57 -14.18 -19.38
C ASP A 619 -5.42 -15.67 -19.73
N LEU A 620 -4.64 -16.42 -18.97
CA LEU A 620 -4.49 -17.87 -19.12
C LEU A 620 -5.77 -18.63 -18.75
N VAL A 621 -6.49 -18.18 -17.74
CA VAL A 621 -7.81 -18.73 -17.35
C VAL A 621 -8.86 -18.39 -18.41
N LEU A 622 -8.91 -17.15 -18.94
CA LEU A 622 -9.82 -16.77 -20.00
C LEU A 622 -9.54 -17.55 -21.29
N ALA A 623 -8.26 -17.69 -21.68
CA ALA A 623 -7.88 -18.50 -22.84
C ALA A 623 -8.31 -19.97 -22.70
N LYS A 624 -8.19 -20.57 -21.49
CA LYS A 624 -8.67 -21.92 -21.20
C LYS A 624 -10.20 -22.05 -21.16
N LEU A 625 -10.90 -20.98 -20.84
CA LEU A 625 -12.37 -20.93 -20.85
C LEU A 625 -12.96 -20.58 -22.23
N GLY A 626 -12.11 -20.40 -23.25
CA GLY A 626 -12.53 -20.09 -24.62
C GLY A 626 -12.86 -18.60 -24.86
N PHE A 627 -12.45 -17.72 -23.95
CA PHE A 627 -12.60 -16.25 -24.06
C PHE A 627 -11.28 -15.55 -24.47
N GLY A 628 -10.32 -16.30 -25.01
CA GLY A 628 -9.08 -15.73 -25.55
C GLY A 628 -9.37 -14.96 -26.85
N ALA A 629 -8.87 -13.71 -26.92
CA ALA A 629 -8.87 -12.90 -28.14
C ALA A 629 -7.86 -13.45 -29.16
#